data_d10b488a95ad6257d572de417c736035
#
_entry.id   d10b488a95ad6257d572de417c736035
#
_cell.length_a   1.000
_cell.length_b   1.000
_cell.length_c   1.000
_cell.angle_alpha   90.00
_cell.angle_beta   90.00
_cell.angle_gamma   90.00
#
_symmetry.space_group_name_H-M   'P 1'
#
loop_
_entity.id
_entity.type
_entity.pdbx_description
1 polymer ?
#
loop_
_entity_poly.entity_id
_entity_poly.type
_entity_poly.pdbx_seq_one_letter_code
_entity_poly.pdbx_strand_id
1 'polypeptide(L)'
;KNLNSFRALVRAIDYEVERQKEVLEKGGQVVQETRTWDEANGVTKSMRSKEEAHDYRYFEEPDLVPVDLDEAWIERVRAELPELPAQRQARLMEQYGLPKYDASIIVSTKAMAEYFDEAVKTAQDAKGVSNWLLGDVSAYLNNEGITISEFKVTPAHLAELVNLTKEGVLSSKLAKKVFAEMLKEDKAPKVLVKELGLEQVSDEGAIMKLVEETIAENPQSVADFKAGKDRAIGFLVG
;
A
#
# COMPACT_ATOMS: atom_id res chain seq x y z
N LYS A 1 8.58 -23.77 10.00
CA LYS A 1 9.28 -22.62 10.58
C LYS A 1 9.28 -21.46 9.60
N ASN A 2 9.67 -20.25 10.04
CA ASN A 2 9.78 -19.04 9.20
C ASN A 2 8.45 -18.57 8.58
N LEU A 3 7.36 -18.76 9.29
CA LEU A 3 6.02 -18.29 8.91
C LEU A 3 5.77 -16.95 9.63
N ASN A 4 6.17 -15.85 9.01
CA ASN A 4 6.21 -14.53 9.66
C ASN A 4 4.95 -13.69 9.41
N SER A 5 3.97 -14.22 8.67
CA SER A 5 2.68 -13.56 8.43
C SER A 5 1.58 -14.61 8.21
N PHE A 6 0.32 -14.22 8.40
CA PHE A 6 -0.82 -15.09 8.06
C PHE A 6 -0.85 -15.45 6.57
N ARG A 7 -0.45 -14.53 5.69
CA ARG A 7 -0.34 -14.80 4.25
C ARG A 7 0.72 -15.88 3.97
N ALA A 8 1.90 -15.80 4.60
CA ALA A 8 2.94 -16.82 4.48
C ALA A 8 2.45 -18.18 4.99
N LEU A 9 1.67 -18.20 6.08
CA LEU A 9 1.07 -19.43 6.62
C LEU A 9 0.12 -20.07 5.59
N VAL A 10 -0.80 -19.32 5.01
CA VAL A 10 -1.75 -19.84 4.01
C VAL A 10 -1.00 -20.40 2.80
N ARG A 11 -0.09 -19.61 2.21
CA ARG A 11 0.71 -20.04 1.05
C ARG A 11 1.57 -21.29 1.33
N ALA A 12 2.12 -21.39 2.53
CA ALA A 12 2.90 -22.56 2.92
C ALA A 12 2.02 -23.82 3.07
N ILE A 13 0.79 -23.67 3.57
CA ILE A 13 -0.17 -24.79 3.65
C ILE A 13 -0.58 -25.24 2.25
N ASP A 14 -0.96 -24.31 1.38
CA ASP A 14 -1.36 -24.64 0.00
C ASP A 14 -0.23 -25.35 -0.74
N TYR A 15 1.00 -24.85 -0.65
CA TYR A 15 2.18 -25.51 -1.21
C TYR A 15 2.39 -26.92 -0.65
N GLU A 16 2.28 -27.10 0.67
CA GLU A 16 2.47 -28.43 1.29
C GLU A 16 1.38 -29.41 0.88
N VAL A 17 0.14 -28.98 0.73
CA VAL A 17 -0.94 -29.84 0.24
C VAL A 17 -0.61 -30.37 -1.15
N GLU A 18 -0.21 -29.52 -2.08
CA GLU A 18 0.15 -29.96 -3.44
C GLU A 18 1.41 -30.83 -3.46
N ARG A 19 2.45 -30.45 -2.72
CA ARG A 19 3.67 -31.28 -2.61
C ARG A 19 3.37 -32.69 -2.08
N GLN A 20 2.54 -32.79 -1.04
CA GLN A 20 2.20 -34.09 -0.45
C GLN A 20 1.35 -34.95 -1.37
N LYS A 21 0.41 -34.34 -2.11
CA LYS A 21 -0.35 -35.03 -3.17
C LYS A 21 0.60 -35.62 -4.21
N GLU A 22 1.53 -34.82 -4.74
CA GLU A 22 2.51 -35.31 -5.72
C GLU A 22 3.35 -36.49 -5.22
N VAL A 23 3.76 -36.46 -3.93
CA VAL A 23 4.52 -37.55 -3.32
C VAL A 23 3.68 -38.84 -3.33
N LEU A 24 2.42 -38.76 -2.92
CA LEU A 24 1.51 -39.89 -2.86
C LEU A 24 1.15 -40.44 -4.26
N GLU A 25 0.88 -39.54 -5.21
CA GLU A 25 0.59 -39.92 -6.61
C GLU A 25 1.73 -40.63 -7.30
N LYS A 26 2.98 -40.27 -6.93
CA LYS A 26 4.21 -40.97 -7.39
C LYS A 26 4.49 -42.27 -6.63
N GLY A 27 3.60 -42.72 -5.74
CA GLY A 27 3.74 -43.95 -4.95
C GLY A 27 4.72 -43.79 -3.78
N GLY A 28 5.11 -42.56 -3.43
CA GLY A 28 5.97 -42.29 -2.28
C GLY A 28 5.20 -42.23 -0.96
N GLN A 29 5.94 -42.00 0.12
CA GLN A 29 5.37 -41.79 1.46
C GLN A 29 5.70 -40.40 1.96
N VAL A 30 4.73 -39.76 2.62
CA VAL A 30 4.93 -38.47 3.29
C VAL A 30 5.64 -38.72 4.63
N VAL A 31 6.89 -38.26 4.72
CA VAL A 31 7.70 -38.38 5.94
C VAL A 31 7.39 -37.21 6.88
N GLN A 32 7.27 -37.49 8.18
CA GLN A 32 7.10 -36.47 9.21
C GLN A 32 8.45 -35.74 9.42
N GLU A 33 8.48 -34.46 9.05
CA GLU A 33 9.68 -33.63 9.13
C GLU A 33 9.36 -32.18 9.51
N THR A 34 10.36 -31.47 9.99
CA THR A 34 10.27 -30.01 10.12
C THR A 34 10.65 -29.38 8.80
N ARG A 35 9.80 -28.47 8.28
CA ARG A 35 10.08 -27.71 7.07
C ARG A 35 10.14 -26.21 7.38
N THR A 36 10.91 -25.47 6.59
CA THR A 36 10.99 -24.02 6.64
C THR A 36 10.37 -23.44 5.38
N TRP A 37 9.66 -22.32 5.56
CA TRP A 37 9.11 -21.55 4.44
C TRP A 37 10.19 -20.66 3.83
N ASP A 38 10.36 -20.73 2.52
CA ASP A 38 11.19 -19.84 1.72
C ASP A 38 10.27 -18.87 0.99
N GLU A 39 10.16 -17.66 1.54
CA GLU A 39 9.26 -16.62 1.03
C GLU A 39 9.65 -16.18 -0.38
N ALA A 40 10.95 -16.12 -0.69
CA ALA A 40 11.44 -15.63 -1.98
C ALA A 40 11.07 -16.58 -3.12
N ASN A 41 11.12 -17.89 -2.85
CA ASN A 41 10.83 -18.93 -3.85
C ASN A 41 9.39 -19.47 -3.75
N GLY A 42 8.65 -19.12 -2.71
CA GLY A 42 7.30 -19.61 -2.49
C GLY A 42 7.21 -21.11 -2.24
N VAL A 43 8.22 -21.72 -1.60
CA VAL A 43 8.31 -23.15 -1.37
C VAL A 43 8.66 -23.47 0.07
N THR A 44 8.39 -24.71 0.50
CA THR A 44 8.93 -25.24 1.74
C THR A 44 10.18 -26.07 1.48
N LYS A 45 11.17 -25.99 2.35
CA LYS A 45 12.38 -26.79 2.32
C LYS A 45 12.46 -27.70 3.54
N SER A 46 12.86 -28.96 3.35
CA SER A 46 13.15 -29.86 4.46
C SER A 46 14.28 -29.30 5.32
N MET A 47 14.13 -29.42 6.63
CA MET A 47 15.18 -29.07 7.57
C MET A 47 15.72 -30.38 8.17
N ARG A 48 15.33 -30.69 9.37
CA ARG A 48 15.80 -31.85 10.10
C ARG A 48 14.67 -32.88 10.25
N SER A 49 14.89 -34.14 9.96
CA SER A 49 13.97 -35.21 10.35
C SER A 49 13.93 -35.32 11.87
N LYS A 50 12.75 -35.57 12.42
CA LYS A 50 12.59 -35.71 13.87
C LYS A 50 12.87 -37.12 14.39
N GLU A 51 13.54 -37.97 13.58
CA GLU A 51 13.68 -39.38 13.92
C GLU A 51 14.56 -39.66 15.14
N GLU A 52 15.41 -38.69 15.55
CA GLU A 52 16.20 -38.86 16.76
C GLU A 52 16.35 -37.53 17.52
N ALA A 53 15.48 -37.30 18.47
CA ALA A 53 15.67 -36.26 19.48
C ALA A 53 16.68 -36.77 20.54
N HIS A 54 17.90 -37.03 20.10
CA HIS A 54 18.96 -37.23 21.05
C HIS A 54 19.28 -35.93 21.75
N ASP A 55 19.30 -35.99 23.07
CA ASP A 55 19.73 -34.98 24.03
C ASP A 55 20.40 -33.75 23.42
N TYR A 56 19.73 -32.58 23.54
CA TYR A 56 20.35 -31.29 23.20
C TYR A 56 21.54 -31.07 24.15
N ARG A 57 22.71 -31.55 23.76
CA ARG A 57 23.95 -31.31 24.47
C ARG A 57 24.43 -29.92 24.15
N TYR A 58 24.15 -28.98 25.04
CA TYR A 58 24.69 -27.61 24.96
C TYR A 58 26.16 -27.63 25.44
N PHE A 59 27.08 -27.90 24.54
CA PHE A 59 28.52 -27.71 24.74
C PHE A 59 29.10 -27.07 23.51
N GLU A 60 30.24 -26.41 23.68
CA GLU A 60 30.96 -25.77 22.57
C GLU A 60 31.32 -26.81 21.52
N GLU A 61 31.08 -26.49 20.24
CA GLU A 61 31.42 -27.35 19.12
C GLU A 61 32.96 -27.34 18.96
N PRO A 62 33.65 -28.49 19.21
CA PRO A 62 35.12 -28.50 19.22
C PRO A 62 35.75 -28.17 17.87
N ASP A 63 35.01 -28.33 16.76
CA ASP A 63 35.49 -28.03 15.42
C ASP A 63 35.35 -26.55 15.02
N LEU A 64 34.72 -25.73 15.87
CA LEU A 64 34.57 -24.31 15.64
C LEU A 64 35.54 -23.52 16.51
N VAL A 65 36.34 -22.69 15.87
CA VAL A 65 37.20 -21.74 16.59
C VAL A 65 36.39 -20.56 17.11
N PRO A 66 36.76 -19.96 18.27
CA PRO A 66 36.12 -18.74 18.74
C PRO A 66 36.17 -17.65 17.68
N VAL A 67 35.05 -16.95 17.52
CA VAL A 67 34.95 -15.80 16.61
C VAL A 67 35.10 -14.54 17.45
N ASP A 68 36.23 -13.88 17.34
CA ASP A 68 36.49 -12.57 17.96
C ASP A 68 36.01 -11.45 17.04
N LEU A 69 35.05 -10.68 17.52
CA LEU A 69 34.57 -9.48 16.84
C LEU A 69 35.17 -8.24 17.52
N ASP A 70 36.01 -7.53 16.81
CA ASP A 70 36.54 -6.28 17.31
C ASP A 70 35.52 -5.13 17.23
N GLU A 71 35.72 -4.11 18.05
CA GLU A 71 34.79 -2.97 18.11
C GLU A 71 34.76 -2.21 16.77
N ALA A 72 35.84 -2.18 16.03
CA ALA A 72 35.90 -1.53 14.73
C ALA A 72 35.02 -2.22 13.70
N TRP A 73 34.92 -3.55 13.76
CA TRP A 73 34.00 -4.32 12.90
C TRP A 73 32.55 -4.05 13.28
N ILE A 74 32.24 -4.03 14.58
CA ILE A 74 30.89 -3.74 15.09
C ILE A 74 30.45 -2.35 14.66
N GLU A 75 31.32 -1.34 14.82
CA GLU A 75 30.99 0.05 14.41
C GLU A 75 30.79 0.18 12.89
N ARG A 76 31.57 -0.54 12.07
CA ARG A 76 31.34 -0.56 10.62
C ARG A 76 29.95 -1.10 10.29
N VAL A 77 29.59 -2.25 10.85
CA VAL A 77 28.26 -2.86 10.63
C VAL A 77 27.16 -1.92 11.14
N ARG A 78 27.37 -1.27 12.29
CA ARG A 78 26.41 -0.30 12.83
C ARG A 78 26.21 0.90 11.91
N ALA A 79 27.30 1.40 11.31
CA ALA A 79 27.24 2.51 10.35
C ALA A 79 26.56 2.14 9.02
N GLU A 80 26.62 0.87 8.63
CA GLU A 80 26.00 0.36 7.41
C GLU A 80 24.52 -0.04 7.60
N LEU A 81 24.03 -0.09 8.85
CA LEU A 81 22.64 -0.43 9.12
C LEU A 81 21.69 0.60 8.49
N PRO A 82 20.72 0.17 7.69
CA PRO A 82 19.68 1.07 7.21
C PRO A 82 18.79 1.51 8.36
N GLU A 83 18.00 2.56 8.13
CA GLU A 83 16.99 3.00 9.10
C GLU A 83 16.06 1.83 9.47
N LEU A 84 16.03 1.51 10.76
CA LEU A 84 15.20 0.41 11.26
C LEU A 84 13.71 0.80 11.30
N PRO A 85 12.78 -0.18 11.22
CA PRO A 85 11.34 0.13 11.20
C PRO A 85 10.86 0.99 12.37
N ALA A 86 11.39 0.78 13.58
CA ALA A 86 11.01 1.58 14.75
C ALA A 86 11.49 3.05 14.64
N GLN A 87 12.70 3.26 14.11
CA GLN A 87 13.25 4.60 13.86
C GLN A 87 12.46 5.30 12.75
N ARG A 88 12.17 4.58 11.66
CA ARG A 88 11.33 5.09 10.56
C ARG A 88 9.94 5.45 11.05
N GLN A 89 9.30 4.61 11.86
CA GLN A 89 7.99 4.93 12.45
C GLN A 89 8.04 6.24 13.25
N ALA A 90 9.04 6.39 14.12
CA ALA A 90 9.21 7.63 14.89
C ALA A 90 9.41 8.85 13.99
N ARG A 91 10.25 8.73 12.96
CA ARG A 91 10.48 9.78 11.96
C ARG A 91 9.20 10.16 11.22
N LEU A 92 8.40 9.18 10.77
CA LEU A 92 7.15 9.46 10.06
C LEU A 92 6.15 10.21 10.95
N MET A 93 6.09 9.88 12.25
CA MET A 93 5.25 10.59 13.21
C MET A 93 5.75 12.01 13.47
N GLU A 94 7.06 12.20 13.64
CA GLU A 94 7.65 13.50 13.97
C GLU A 94 7.68 14.43 12.74
N GLN A 95 8.15 13.93 11.59
CA GLN A 95 8.37 14.73 10.39
C GLN A 95 7.07 15.09 9.67
N TYR A 96 6.12 14.13 9.61
CA TYR A 96 4.89 14.29 8.82
C TYR A 96 3.62 14.35 9.67
N GLY A 97 3.73 14.25 11.00
CA GLY A 97 2.57 14.29 11.90
C GLY A 97 1.62 13.10 11.72
N LEU A 98 2.11 11.95 11.23
CA LEU A 98 1.27 10.79 11.03
C LEU A 98 0.85 10.17 12.38
N PRO A 99 -0.41 9.68 12.50
CA PRO A 99 -0.82 8.89 13.64
C PRO A 99 0.06 7.64 13.79
N LYS A 100 0.30 7.22 15.03
CA LYS A 100 1.11 6.01 15.32
C LYS A 100 0.62 4.76 14.57
N TYR A 101 -0.69 4.60 14.48
CA TYR A 101 -1.30 3.48 13.75
C TYR A 101 -0.93 3.51 12.27
N ASP A 102 -1.13 4.65 11.61
CA ASP A 102 -0.83 4.82 10.18
C ASP A 102 0.65 4.57 9.89
N ALA A 103 1.53 5.20 10.67
CA ALA A 103 2.97 4.98 10.57
C ALA A 103 3.35 3.50 10.79
N SER A 104 2.70 2.79 11.73
CA SER A 104 2.96 1.37 11.96
C SER A 104 2.62 0.47 10.78
N ILE A 105 1.54 0.79 10.06
CA ILE A 105 1.15 0.05 8.84
C ILE A 105 2.13 0.34 7.71
N ILE A 106 2.51 1.61 7.51
CA ILE A 106 3.46 1.99 6.44
C ILE A 106 4.80 1.27 6.63
N VAL A 107 5.30 1.17 7.87
CA VAL A 107 6.58 0.49 8.13
C VAL A 107 6.47 -1.02 8.29
N SER A 108 5.29 -1.60 8.14
CA SER A 108 5.08 -3.05 8.29
C SER A 108 5.86 -3.89 7.29
N THR A 109 6.12 -3.33 6.11
CA THR A 109 7.02 -3.91 5.12
C THR A 109 7.99 -2.86 4.60
N LYS A 110 9.20 -3.28 4.26
CA LYS A 110 10.22 -2.40 3.69
C LYS A 110 9.72 -1.72 2.42
N ALA A 111 9.11 -2.48 1.52
CA ALA A 111 8.61 -1.99 0.25
C ALA A 111 7.52 -0.91 0.40
N MET A 112 6.58 -1.07 1.33
CA MET A 112 5.55 -0.06 1.61
C MET A 112 6.17 1.22 2.16
N ALA A 113 7.13 1.09 3.08
CA ALA A 113 7.83 2.23 3.66
C ALA A 113 8.67 2.99 2.61
N GLU A 114 9.36 2.27 1.71
CA GLU A 114 10.10 2.87 0.60
C GLU A 114 9.18 3.57 -0.40
N TYR A 115 8.04 2.95 -0.73
CA TYR A 115 7.04 3.57 -1.59
C TYR A 115 6.51 4.88 -1.01
N PHE A 116 6.19 4.89 0.29
CA PHE A 116 5.76 6.11 0.99
C PHE A 116 6.86 7.18 0.97
N ASP A 117 8.10 6.82 1.35
CA ASP A 117 9.22 7.75 1.38
C ASP A 117 9.50 8.36 0.00
N GLU A 118 9.33 7.58 -1.07
CA GLU A 118 9.49 8.10 -2.44
C GLU A 118 8.34 9.04 -2.83
N ALA A 119 7.10 8.67 -2.52
CA ALA A 119 5.94 9.50 -2.84
C ALA A 119 5.98 10.86 -2.14
N VAL A 120 6.39 10.92 -0.87
CA VAL A 120 6.42 12.18 -0.12
C VAL A 120 7.54 13.14 -0.54
N LYS A 121 8.50 12.70 -1.36
CA LYS A 121 9.50 13.61 -1.94
C LYS A 121 8.87 14.69 -2.83
N THR A 122 7.78 14.36 -3.50
CA THR A 122 7.09 15.25 -4.44
C THR A 122 5.68 15.62 -4.01
N ALA A 123 5.13 14.90 -3.03
CA ALA A 123 3.81 15.19 -2.49
C ALA A 123 3.84 16.41 -1.57
N GLN A 124 2.85 17.30 -1.74
CA GLN A 124 2.63 18.45 -0.86
C GLN A 124 1.87 18.10 0.43
N ASP A 125 1.34 16.87 0.51
CA ASP A 125 0.55 16.37 1.63
C ASP A 125 0.89 14.90 1.94
N ALA A 126 1.82 14.70 2.87
CA ALA A 126 2.23 13.36 3.30
C ALA A 126 1.08 12.58 3.98
N LYS A 127 0.17 13.27 4.66
CA LYS A 127 -1.02 12.64 5.26
C LYS A 127 -1.99 12.17 4.18
N GLY A 128 -2.14 12.96 3.11
CA GLY A 128 -2.89 12.54 1.92
C GLY A 128 -2.32 11.28 1.30
N VAL A 129 -1.00 11.18 1.14
CA VAL A 129 -0.32 9.96 0.67
C VAL A 129 -0.61 8.77 1.60
N SER A 130 -0.48 8.97 2.92
CA SER A 130 -0.80 7.94 3.90
C SER A 130 -2.26 7.45 3.76
N ASN A 131 -3.21 8.37 3.66
CA ASN A 131 -4.62 8.02 3.51
C ASN A 131 -4.89 7.17 2.25
N TRP A 132 -4.27 7.52 1.13
CA TRP A 132 -4.37 6.74 -0.10
C TRP A 132 -3.76 5.35 0.04
N LEU A 133 -2.57 5.25 0.64
CA LEU A 133 -1.89 3.97 0.84
C LEU A 133 -2.68 3.03 1.75
N LEU A 134 -3.20 3.55 2.86
CA LEU A 134 -3.94 2.74 3.83
C LEU A 134 -5.38 2.44 3.37
N GLY A 135 -5.92 3.27 2.50
CA GLY A 135 -7.28 3.13 1.95
C GLY A 135 -7.31 2.40 0.60
N ASP A 136 -7.47 3.18 -0.46
CA ASP A 136 -7.76 2.67 -1.81
C ASP A 136 -6.62 1.78 -2.37
N VAL A 137 -5.35 2.12 -2.10
CA VAL A 137 -4.20 1.30 -2.54
C VAL A 137 -4.19 -0.05 -1.82
N SER A 138 -4.28 -0.06 -0.48
CA SER A 138 -4.30 -1.32 0.28
C SER A 138 -5.51 -2.18 -0.07
N ALA A 139 -6.67 -1.58 -0.31
CA ALA A 139 -7.86 -2.31 -0.77
C ALA A 139 -7.61 -2.98 -2.13
N TYR A 140 -7.01 -2.28 -3.08
CA TYR A 140 -6.65 -2.83 -4.38
C TYR A 140 -5.64 -3.98 -4.25
N LEU A 141 -4.53 -3.77 -3.51
CA LEU A 141 -3.52 -4.81 -3.30
C LEU A 141 -4.09 -6.09 -2.69
N ASN A 142 -5.00 -5.93 -1.72
CA ASN A 142 -5.66 -7.07 -1.06
C ASN A 142 -6.62 -7.81 -2.01
N ASN A 143 -7.39 -7.09 -2.82
CA ASN A 143 -8.33 -7.67 -3.77
C ASN A 143 -7.61 -8.44 -4.87
N GLU A 144 -6.53 -7.88 -5.43
CA GLU A 144 -5.72 -8.53 -6.47
C GLU A 144 -4.74 -9.58 -5.90
N GLY A 145 -4.56 -9.65 -4.58
CA GLY A 145 -3.63 -10.57 -3.94
C GLY A 145 -2.16 -10.26 -4.19
N ILE A 146 -1.81 -9.03 -4.56
CA ILE A 146 -0.45 -8.57 -4.89
C ILE A 146 0.17 -7.74 -3.76
N THR A 147 1.48 -7.55 -3.84
CA THR A 147 2.25 -6.68 -2.94
C THR A 147 2.43 -5.29 -3.54
N ILE A 148 2.87 -4.31 -2.71
CA ILE A 148 3.18 -2.96 -3.19
C ILE A 148 4.31 -2.94 -4.24
N SER A 149 5.20 -3.93 -4.22
CA SER A 149 6.28 -4.06 -5.21
C SER A 149 5.77 -4.44 -6.60
N GLU A 150 4.56 -5.02 -6.68
CA GLU A 150 3.88 -5.40 -7.91
C GLU A 150 2.84 -4.34 -8.34
N PHE A 151 2.69 -3.30 -7.53
CA PHE A 151 1.74 -2.24 -7.78
C PHE A 151 2.17 -1.39 -8.98
N LYS A 152 1.26 -1.21 -9.96
CA LYS A 152 1.59 -0.54 -11.21
C LYS A 152 1.75 0.97 -11.07
N VAL A 153 0.94 1.60 -10.19
CA VAL A 153 1.00 3.05 -10.02
C VAL A 153 2.28 3.43 -9.29
N THR A 154 3.06 4.30 -9.90
CA THR A 154 4.32 4.75 -9.33
C THR A 154 4.12 5.70 -8.14
N PRO A 155 5.08 5.79 -7.19
CA PRO A 155 5.01 6.75 -6.09
C PRO A 155 4.82 8.20 -6.55
N ALA A 156 5.47 8.57 -7.65
CA ALA A 156 5.36 9.91 -8.23
C ALA A 156 3.94 10.21 -8.74
N HIS A 157 3.29 9.25 -9.39
CA HIS A 157 1.93 9.42 -9.88
C HIS A 157 0.92 9.46 -8.72
N LEU A 158 1.12 8.68 -7.66
CA LEU A 158 0.28 8.81 -6.48
C LEU A 158 0.43 10.18 -5.81
N ALA A 159 1.66 10.67 -5.69
CA ALA A 159 1.93 12.01 -5.17
C ALA A 159 1.28 13.11 -6.01
N GLU A 160 1.34 13.01 -7.34
CA GLU A 160 0.68 13.97 -8.24
C GLU A 160 -0.85 13.95 -8.07
N LEU A 161 -1.47 12.79 -7.91
CA LEU A 161 -2.91 12.66 -7.63
C LEU A 161 -3.29 13.34 -6.31
N VAL A 162 -2.47 13.15 -5.27
CA VAL A 162 -2.64 13.82 -3.97
C VAL A 162 -2.53 15.34 -4.11
N ASN A 163 -1.54 15.82 -4.87
CA ASN A 163 -1.33 17.25 -5.10
C ASN A 163 -2.53 17.89 -5.83
N LEU A 164 -3.03 17.25 -6.89
CA LEU A 164 -4.21 17.73 -7.62
C LEU A 164 -5.46 17.83 -6.74
N THR A 165 -5.59 16.91 -5.79
CA THR A 165 -6.69 16.93 -4.82
C THR A 165 -6.50 18.07 -3.80
N LYS A 166 -5.27 18.26 -3.31
CA LYS A 166 -4.93 19.34 -2.38
C LYS A 166 -5.09 20.73 -2.99
N GLU A 167 -4.74 20.86 -4.26
CA GLU A 167 -4.86 22.10 -5.04
C GLU A 167 -6.32 22.42 -5.43
N GLY A 168 -7.28 21.51 -5.15
CA GLY A 168 -8.68 21.68 -5.50
C GLY A 168 -9.01 21.46 -6.97
N VAL A 169 -8.05 21.00 -7.78
CA VAL A 169 -8.28 20.63 -9.19
C VAL A 169 -9.20 19.42 -9.30
N LEU A 170 -9.08 18.49 -8.34
CA LEU A 170 -9.92 17.30 -8.24
C LEU A 170 -10.64 17.26 -6.89
N SER A 171 -11.94 17.00 -6.92
CA SER A 171 -12.66 16.56 -5.72
C SER A 171 -12.24 15.13 -5.36
N SER A 172 -12.44 14.72 -4.10
CA SER A 172 -12.13 13.34 -3.66
C SER A 172 -12.84 12.28 -4.52
N LYS A 173 -14.05 12.56 -5.00
CA LYS A 173 -14.81 11.65 -5.89
C LYS A 173 -14.14 11.53 -7.26
N LEU A 174 -13.67 12.64 -7.82
CA LEU A 174 -12.99 12.66 -9.12
C LEU A 174 -11.59 12.03 -9.02
N ALA A 175 -10.87 12.28 -7.93
CA ALA A 175 -9.58 11.63 -7.66
C ALA A 175 -9.69 10.09 -7.67
N LYS A 176 -10.75 9.52 -7.09
CA LYS A 176 -11.01 8.06 -7.14
C LYS A 176 -11.29 7.56 -8.56
N LYS A 177 -11.94 8.37 -9.41
CA LYS A 177 -12.12 8.02 -10.84
C LYS A 177 -10.80 8.01 -11.58
N VAL A 178 -9.95 9.02 -11.37
CA VAL A 178 -8.62 9.10 -11.96
C VAL A 178 -7.77 7.91 -11.50
N PHE A 179 -7.79 7.60 -10.20
CA PHE A 179 -7.08 6.45 -9.64
C PHE A 179 -7.51 5.13 -10.27
N ALA A 180 -8.80 4.91 -10.51
CA ALA A 180 -9.31 3.73 -11.18
C ALA A 180 -8.78 3.57 -12.62
N GLU A 181 -8.57 4.68 -13.34
CA GLU A 181 -7.93 4.64 -14.66
C GLU A 181 -6.41 4.39 -14.57
N MET A 182 -5.73 4.98 -13.57
CA MET A 182 -4.31 4.70 -13.32
C MET A 182 -4.02 3.23 -13.04
N LEU A 183 -4.97 2.49 -12.43
CA LEU A 183 -4.84 1.06 -12.18
C LEU A 183 -4.84 0.22 -13.47
N LYS A 184 -5.48 0.70 -14.53
CA LYS A 184 -5.51 0.04 -15.84
C LYS A 184 -4.19 0.27 -16.58
N GLU A 185 -3.77 1.52 -16.64
CA GLU A 185 -2.53 1.97 -17.27
C GLU A 185 -1.89 3.03 -16.38
N ASP A 186 -0.62 2.85 -15.99
CA ASP A 186 0.10 3.85 -15.19
C ASP A 186 0.39 5.09 -16.04
N LYS A 187 -0.63 5.95 -16.19
CA LYS A 187 -0.52 7.27 -16.80
C LYS A 187 -0.44 8.35 -15.74
N ALA A 188 0.25 9.43 -16.06
CA ALA A 188 0.32 10.59 -15.18
C ALA A 188 -1.10 11.15 -14.89
N PRO A 189 -1.47 11.41 -13.63
CA PRO A 189 -2.79 11.91 -13.26
C PRO A 189 -3.24 13.14 -14.03
N LYS A 190 -2.35 14.12 -14.27
CA LYS A 190 -2.67 15.31 -15.06
C LYS A 190 -3.08 15.00 -16.51
N VAL A 191 -2.52 13.96 -17.09
CA VAL A 191 -2.89 13.50 -18.44
C VAL A 191 -4.31 12.94 -18.41
N LEU A 192 -4.59 12.06 -17.44
CA LEU A 192 -5.92 11.47 -17.26
C LEU A 192 -7.00 12.50 -16.96
N VAL A 193 -6.68 13.50 -16.15
CA VAL A 193 -7.61 14.62 -15.85
C VAL A 193 -8.04 15.34 -17.13
N LYS A 194 -7.09 15.60 -18.03
CA LYS A 194 -7.37 16.23 -19.33
C LYS A 194 -8.13 15.31 -20.30
N GLU A 195 -7.68 14.05 -20.41
CA GLU A 195 -8.34 13.05 -21.26
C GLU A 195 -9.80 12.80 -20.88
N LEU A 196 -10.09 12.83 -19.58
CA LEU A 196 -11.42 12.58 -19.04
C LEU A 196 -12.27 13.85 -18.86
N GLY A 197 -11.71 15.02 -19.09
CA GLY A 197 -12.41 16.32 -18.92
C GLY A 197 -12.84 16.54 -17.46
N LEU A 198 -12.02 16.13 -16.48
CA LEU A 198 -12.36 16.14 -15.04
C LEU A 198 -11.82 17.38 -14.31
N GLU A 199 -11.35 18.39 -15.02
CA GLU A 199 -10.92 19.64 -14.39
C GLU A 199 -12.11 20.31 -13.71
N GLN A 200 -11.99 20.58 -12.42
CA GLN A 200 -13.02 21.31 -11.69
C GLN A 200 -12.97 22.78 -12.11
N VAL A 201 -14.07 23.27 -12.66
CA VAL A 201 -14.21 24.70 -12.98
C VAL A 201 -14.36 25.45 -11.67
N SER A 202 -13.30 26.09 -11.21
CA SER A 202 -13.29 26.94 -10.00
C SER A 202 -13.30 28.45 -10.33
N ASP A 203 -13.45 28.80 -11.60
CA ASP A 203 -13.57 30.20 -12.02
C ASP A 203 -14.95 30.70 -11.64
N GLU A 204 -15.01 31.64 -10.67
CA GLU A 204 -16.26 32.27 -10.22
C GLU A 204 -17.03 32.92 -11.37
N GLY A 205 -16.33 33.46 -12.37
CA GLY A 205 -16.97 34.08 -13.55
C GLY A 205 -17.66 33.02 -14.43
N ALA A 206 -17.02 31.87 -14.64
CA ALA A 206 -17.59 30.76 -15.40
C ALA A 206 -18.77 30.12 -14.65
N ILE A 207 -18.65 29.96 -13.33
CA ILE A 207 -19.72 29.41 -12.47
C ILE A 207 -20.93 30.39 -12.48
N MET A 208 -20.68 31.69 -12.35
CA MET A 208 -21.73 32.70 -12.34
C MET A 208 -22.49 32.72 -13.66
N LYS A 209 -21.80 32.63 -14.78
CA LYS A 209 -22.40 32.52 -16.11
C LYS A 209 -23.29 31.30 -16.24
N LEU A 210 -22.81 30.14 -15.77
CA LEU A 210 -23.58 28.88 -15.78
C LEU A 210 -24.85 29.00 -14.89
N VAL A 211 -24.72 29.61 -13.74
CA VAL A 211 -25.86 29.91 -12.84
C VAL A 211 -26.86 30.82 -13.51
N GLU A 212 -26.43 31.89 -14.17
CA GLU A 212 -27.32 32.81 -14.90
C GLU A 212 -28.02 32.10 -16.06
N GLU A 213 -27.34 31.29 -16.83
CA GLU A 213 -27.90 30.44 -17.90
C GLU A 213 -28.93 29.44 -17.33
N THR A 214 -28.59 28.73 -16.26
CA THR A 214 -29.51 27.77 -15.60
C THR A 214 -30.78 28.47 -15.07
N ILE A 215 -30.65 29.64 -14.47
CA ILE A 215 -31.78 30.44 -13.99
C ILE A 215 -32.66 30.87 -15.17
N ALA A 216 -32.07 31.29 -16.27
CA ALA A 216 -32.78 31.73 -17.47
C ALA A 216 -33.54 30.60 -18.17
N GLU A 217 -32.95 29.41 -18.19
CA GLU A 217 -33.54 28.20 -18.82
C GLU A 217 -34.66 27.57 -17.97
N ASN A 218 -34.69 27.82 -16.64
CA ASN A 218 -35.61 27.16 -15.73
C ASN A 218 -36.51 28.16 -14.96
N PRO A 219 -37.27 29.05 -15.63
CA PRO A 219 -38.03 30.12 -14.98
C PRO A 219 -39.10 29.60 -14.01
N GLN A 220 -39.67 28.45 -14.27
CA GLN A 220 -40.68 27.83 -13.40
C GLN A 220 -40.08 27.35 -12.06
N SER A 221 -38.92 26.74 -12.08
CA SER A 221 -38.22 26.30 -10.87
C SER A 221 -37.77 27.49 -10.02
N VAL A 222 -37.35 28.56 -10.67
CA VAL A 222 -37.02 29.83 -10.01
C VAL A 222 -38.24 30.48 -9.34
N ALA A 223 -39.40 30.49 -10.03
CA ALA A 223 -40.66 31.00 -9.47
C ALA A 223 -41.12 30.14 -8.27
N ASP A 224 -41.03 28.84 -8.36
CA ASP A 224 -41.35 27.89 -7.29
C ASP A 224 -40.47 28.09 -6.06
N PHE A 225 -39.15 28.31 -6.25
CA PHE A 225 -38.23 28.62 -5.17
C PHE A 225 -38.58 29.95 -4.51
N LYS A 226 -38.83 31.00 -5.30
CA LYS A 226 -39.27 32.32 -4.79
C LYS A 226 -40.62 32.26 -4.07
N ALA A 227 -41.48 31.31 -4.39
CA ALA A 227 -42.73 31.02 -3.71
C ALA A 227 -42.58 30.19 -2.42
N GLY A 228 -41.34 29.90 -1.96
CA GLY A 228 -41.05 29.21 -0.71
C GLY A 228 -40.97 27.66 -0.84
N LYS A 229 -40.88 27.11 -2.06
CA LYS A 229 -40.66 25.69 -2.27
C LYS A 229 -39.17 25.39 -2.31
N ASP A 230 -38.52 25.24 -1.15
CA ASP A 230 -37.06 25.03 -1.01
C ASP A 230 -36.49 23.83 -1.82
N ARG A 231 -37.32 22.83 -2.10
CA ARG A 231 -36.91 21.67 -2.93
C ARG A 231 -36.56 22.02 -4.38
N ALA A 232 -37.09 23.17 -4.88
CA ALA A 232 -36.83 23.62 -6.25
C ALA A 232 -35.36 24.01 -6.46
N ILE A 233 -34.64 24.43 -5.39
CA ILE A 233 -33.24 24.77 -5.46
C ILE A 233 -32.36 23.51 -5.77
N GLY A 234 -32.77 22.36 -5.23
CA GLY A 234 -32.06 21.08 -5.50
C GLY A 234 -32.06 20.70 -6.97
N PHE A 235 -33.11 21.07 -7.71
CA PHE A 235 -33.20 20.88 -9.16
C PHE A 235 -32.28 21.84 -9.94
N LEU A 236 -32.15 23.08 -9.46
CA LEU A 236 -31.32 24.12 -10.10
C LEU A 236 -29.79 23.85 -9.86
N VAL A 237 -29.44 23.15 -8.79
CA VAL A 237 -28.04 22.82 -8.41
C VAL A 237 -27.57 21.49 -8.97
N GLY A 238 -28.45 20.55 -9.25
CA GLY A 238 -28.17 19.22 -9.78
C GLY A 238 -28.13 19.17 -11.28
#